data_372e10ad7904a0f1311fc98ae192e72c
#
_entry.id   372e10ad7904a0f1311fc98ae192e72c
#
_cell.length_a   1.000
_cell.length_b   1.000
_cell.length_c   1.000
_cell.angle_alpha   90.00
_cell.angle_beta   90.00
_cell.angle_gamma   90.00
#
_symmetry.space_group_name_H-M   'P 1'
#
loop_
_entity.id
_entity.type
_entity.pdbx_description
1 polymer ?
#
loop_
_entity_poly.entity_id
_entity_poly.type
_entity_poly.pdbx_seq_one_letter_code
_entity_poly.pdbx_strand_id
1 'polypeptide(L)'
;MQNNSFTNPKMVKLARILIIIVIVWIVADFFGIKPTSFFQQKIGMRPVTQPIGDLGADERASIEVFERASPSVTYITNKRLQRDYFSFNVMEVPQGTGSGFLWDNKGHIVTNFHVVYEADEIEVRLQDGTSYDADVVGADPDHDLVVLQINATNLNISPVMIGSSKDLLVGQKVLAIGNPFGLDSTLTTGVISALGRTIQSMTKRYIHDVIQTDAAINPGNSGGPLLDSFGRLIGVNTAIISPSGTYS
;
A
#
# COMPACT_ATOMS: atom_id res chain seq x y z
N MET A 1 -49.57 59.18 -18.45
CA MET A 1 -49.51 57.91 -19.25
C MET A 1 -49.26 56.76 -18.35
N GLN A 2 -50.35 56.02 -17.97
CA GLN A 2 -50.27 54.86 -17.11
C GLN A 2 -49.98 53.64 -17.98
N ASN A 3 -48.83 53.02 -17.74
CA ASN A 3 -48.47 51.78 -18.40
C ASN A 3 -49.09 50.60 -17.65
N ASN A 4 -50.17 50.05 -18.22
CA ASN A 4 -50.79 48.79 -17.75
C ASN A 4 -49.92 47.58 -18.12
N SER A 5 -48.99 47.22 -17.27
CA SER A 5 -48.09 46.05 -17.46
C SER A 5 -48.70 44.68 -17.06
N PHE A 6 -49.98 44.65 -16.68
CA PHE A 6 -50.67 43.42 -16.19
C PHE A 6 -51.37 42.59 -17.24
N THR A 7 -51.28 42.90 -18.52
CA THR A 7 -52.02 42.20 -19.57
C THR A 7 -51.19 41.34 -20.51
N ASN A 8 -50.01 40.96 -20.12
CA ASN A 8 -49.20 40.01 -20.91
C ASN A 8 -49.87 38.64 -20.86
N PRO A 9 -50.38 38.07 -21.98
CA PRO A 9 -51.12 36.81 -21.99
C PRO A 9 -50.29 35.60 -21.49
N LYS A 10 -48.96 35.70 -21.58
CA LYS A 10 -48.05 34.71 -21.02
C LYS A 10 -48.03 34.74 -19.49
N MET A 11 -48.04 35.95 -18.90
CA MET A 11 -48.07 36.13 -17.43
C MET A 11 -49.38 35.67 -16.83
N VAL A 12 -50.51 35.97 -17.52
CA VAL A 12 -51.84 35.51 -17.08
C VAL A 12 -51.93 33.96 -17.14
N LYS A 13 -51.38 33.32 -18.16
CA LYS A 13 -51.31 31.84 -18.23
C LYS A 13 -50.43 31.26 -17.10
N LEU A 14 -49.29 31.88 -16.84
CA LEU A 14 -48.40 31.41 -15.77
C LEU A 14 -49.07 31.53 -14.38
N ALA A 15 -49.72 32.67 -14.12
CA ALA A 15 -50.48 32.89 -12.89
C ALA A 15 -51.63 31.88 -12.72
N ARG A 16 -52.36 31.54 -13.78
CA ARG A 16 -53.41 30.51 -13.73
C ARG A 16 -52.87 29.13 -13.43
N ILE A 17 -51.74 28.74 -14.01
CA ILE A 17 -51.06 27.48 -13.73
C ILE A 17 -50.61 27.39 -12.26
N LEU A 18 -50.02 28.47 -11.74
CA LEU A 18 -49.63 28.56 -10.34
C LEU A 18 -50.78 28.41 -9.38
N ILE A 19 -51.90 29.10 -9.66
CA ILE A 19 -53.14 28.99 -8.87
C ILE A 19 -53.69 27.57 -8.87
N ILE A 20 -53.70 26.91 -10.03
CA ILE A 20 -54.16 25.50 -10.13
C ILE A 20 -53.23 24.57 -9.30
N ILE A 21 -51.93 24.74 -9.35
CA ILE A 21 -50.96 23.97 -8.54
C ILE A 21 -51.23 24.16 -7.06
N VAL A 22 -51.45 25.41 -6.62
CA VAL A 22 -51.73 25.72 -5.21
C VAL A 22 -53.06 25.11 -4.77
N ILE A 23 -54.10 25.17 -5.61
CA ILE A 23 -55.41 24.57 -5.31
C ILE A 23 -55.28 23.05 -5.20
N VAL A 24 -54.59 22.39 -6.14
CA VAL A 24 -54.33 20.96 -6.10
C VAL A 24 -53.56 20.56 -4.82
N TRP A 25 -52.60 21.43 -4.41
CA TRP A 25 -51.82 21.20 -3.18
C TRP A 25 -52.70 21.32 -1.93
N ILE A 26 -53.57 22.32 -1.84
CA ILE A 26 -54.52 22.52 -0.74
C ILE A 26 -55.57 21.38 -0.67
N VAL A 27 -56.09 20.94 -1.82
CA VAL A 27 -57.01 19.81 -1.89
C VAL A 27 -56.32 18.51 -1.48
N ALA A 28 -55.12 18.29 -1.94
CA ALA A 28 -54.35 17.12 -1.54
C ALA A 28 -54.07 17.08 -0.02
N ASP A 29 -53.74 18.23 0.58
CA ASP A 29 -53.52 18.36 2.02
C ASP A 29 -54.80 18.13 2.82
N PHE A 30 -55.96 18.65 2.33
CA PHE A 30 -57.26 18.42 2.95
C PHE A 30 -57.69 16.97 2.98
N PHE A 31 -57.32 16.17 1.94
CA PHE A 31 -57.55 14.74 1.88
C PHE A 31 -56.44 13.90 2.51
N GLY A 32 -55.46 14.54 3.18
CA GLY A 32 -54.35 13.82 3.83
C GLY A 32 -53.31 13.21 2.88
N ILE A 33 -53.39 13.55 1.59
CA ILE A 33 -52.46 13.10 0.57
C ILE A 33 -51.23 14.01 0.63
N LYS A 34 -50.20 13.65 1.37
CA LYS A 34 -48.94 14.37 1.39
C LYS A 34 -48.13 14.01 0.14
N PRO A 35 -47.95 14.91 -0.83
CA PRO A 35 -47.21 14.61 -2.06
C PRO A 35 -45.73 14.25 -1.80
N THR A 36 -45.24 14.61 -0.62
CA THR A 36 -43.87 14.26 -0.17
C THR A 36 -43.72 12.79 0.20
N SER A 37 -44.83 12.03 0.41
CA SER A 37 -44.74 10.61 0.75
C SER A 37 -44.42 9.68 -0.44
N PHE A 38 -44.63 10.17 -1.67
CA PHE A 38 -44.31 9.40 -2.89
C PHE A 38 -42.81 9.32 -3.19
N PHE A 39 -41.97 10.22 -2.64
CA PHE A 39 -40.51 10.24 -2.85
C PHE A 39 -39.71 9.65 -1.68
N GLN A 40 -40.34 9.26 -0.57
CA GLN A 40 -39.67 8.50 0.48
C GLN A 40 -39.78 6.99 0.21
N GLN A 41 -39.24 6.54 -0.91
CA GLN A 41 -38.84 5.17 -1.01
C GLN A 41 -37.69 4.99 -0.02
N LYS A 42 -37.97 4.48 1.18
CA LYS A 42 -36.93 4.05 2.11
C LYS A 42 -36.08 3.05 1.34
N ILE A 43 -34.90 3.49 0.89
CA ILE A 43 -33.85 2.58 0.47
C ILE A 43 -33.54 1.79 1.74
N GLY A 44 -34.14 0.63 1.86
CA GLY A 44 -33.88 -0.28 2.96
C GLY A 44 -32.39 -0.67 2.83
N MET A 45 -31.55 -0.09 3.67
CA MET A 45 -30.18 -0.59 3.79
C MET A 45 -30.27 -2.07 4.11
N ARG A 46 -29.64 -2.89 3.29
CA ARG A 46 -29.53 -4.31 3.58
C ARG A 46 -28.82 -4.46 4.92
N PRO A 47 -29.34 -5.25 5.86
CA PRO A 47 -28.65 -5.46 7.11
C PRO A 47 -27.28 -6.09 6.84
N VAL A 48 -26.25 -5.58 7.53
CA VAL A 48 -24.92 -6.20 7.51
C VAL A 48 -25.06 -7.58 8.16
N THR A 49 -24.70 -8.62 7.43
CA THR A 49 -24.67 -9.98 7.96
C THR A 49 -23.50 -10.07 8.93
N GLN A 50 -23.78 -10.46 10.17
CA GLN A 50 -22.73 -10.72 11.16
C GLN A 50 -21.89 -11.93 10.72
N PRO A 51 -20.57 -11.95 10.98
CA PRO A 51 -19.73 -13.11 10.72
C PRO A 51 -20.27 -14.34 11.45
N ILE A 52 -20.27 -15.49 10.77
CA ILE A 52 -20.69 -16.76 11.36
C ILE A 52 -19.43 -17.42 11.97
N GLY A 53 -19.21 -17.21 13.26
CA GLY A 53 -18.11 -17.82 14.00
C GLY A 53 -16.84 -16.94 14.07
N ASP A 54 -15.79 -17.50 14.67
CA ASP A 54 -14.47 -16.89 14.81
C ASP A 54 -13.64 -17.05 13.53
N LEU A 55 -12.54 -16.28 13.46
CA LEU A 55 -11.52 -16.42 12.41
C LEU A 55 -11.02 -17.86 12.32
N GLY A 56 -10.76 -18.32 11.10
CA GLY A 56 -10.11 -19.62 10.87
C GLY A 56 -8.70 -19.69 11.45
N ALA A 57 -8.19 -20.88 11.69
CA ALA A 57 -6.84 -21.05 12.27
C ALA A 57 -5.76 -20.46 11.35
N ASP A 58 -5.93 -20.57 10.02
CA ASP A 58 -5.00 -20.04 9.04
C ASP A 58 -5.04 -18.50 8.97
N GLU A 59 -6.22 -17.89 9.12
CA GLU A 59 -6.36 -16.44 9.19
C GLU A 59 -5.70 -15.90 10.44
N ARG A 60 -5.93 -16.51 11.60
CA ARG A 60 -5.26 -16.12 12.86
C ARG A 60 -3.76 -16.19 12.76
N ALA A 61 -3.22 -17.30 12.23
CA ALA A 61 -1.78 -17.47 12.05
C ALA A 61 -1.19 -16.37 11.15
N SER A 62 -1.88 -15.99 10.06
CA SER A 62 -1.43 -14.92 9.17
C SER A 62 -1.45 -13.56 9.86
N ILE A 63 -2.49 -13.26 10.64
CA ILE A 63 -2.61 -12.02 11.42
C ILE A 63 -1.49 -11.95 12.47
N GLU A 64 -1.26 -13.01 13.24
CA GLU A 64 -0.21 -13.05 14.26
C GLU A 64 1.19 -12.86 13.68
N VAL A 65 1.48 -13.46 12.53
CA VAL A 65 2.76 -13.27 11.83
C VAL A 65 2.89 -11.81 11.38
N PHE A 66 1.85 -11.24 10.80
CA PHE A 66 1.87 -9.85 10.34
C PHE A 66 2.05 -8.86 11.49
N GLU A 67 1.28 -8.99 12.57
CA GLU A 67 1.38 -8.11 13.74
C GLU A 67 2.76 -8.15 14.38
N ARG A 68 3.40 -9.32 14.41
CA ARG A 68 4.74 -9.48 14.97
C ARG A 68 5.85 -8.96 14.06
N ALA A 69 5.74 -9.16 12.73
CA ALA A 69 6.81 -8.86 11.80
C ALA A 69 6.73 -7.44 11.21
N SER A 70 5.53 -6.90 11.03
CA SER A 70 5.34 -5.59 10.39
C SER A 70 6.06 -4.42 11.09
N PRO A 71 6.22 -4.38 12.43
CA PRO A 71 6.98 -3.31 13.08
C PRO A 71 8.45 -3.23 12.66
N SER A 72 9.04 -4.35 12.24
CA SER A 72 10.42 -4.40 11.76
C SER A 72 10.59 -3.98 10.30
N VAL A 73 9.50 -3.86 9.55
CA VAL A 73 9.53 -3.50 8.12
C VAL A 73 9.63 -1.99 7.98
N THR A 74 10.59 -1.56 7.16
CA THR A 74 10.92 -0.15 6.96
C THR A 74 10.58 0.29 5.55
N TYR A 75 10.36 1.59 5.39
CA TYR A 75 10.28 2.25 4.10
C TYR A 75 11.63 2.89 3.78
N ILE A 76 12.09 2.75 2.55
CA ILE A 76 13.37 3.27 2.10
C ILE A 76 13.15 4.21 0.94
N THR A 77 13.73 5.40 1.02
CA THR A 77 13.74 6.40 -0.04
C THR A 77 15.16 6.61 -0.51
N ASN A 78 15.36 6.47 -1.81
CA ASN A 78 16.58 6.82 -2.52
C ASN A 78 16.44 8.27 -3.02
N LYS A 79 17.35 9.13 -2.65
CA LYS A 79 17.38 10.54 -3.04
C LYS A 79 18.60 10.83 -3.91
N ARG A 80 18.41 11.68 -4.92
CA ARG A 80 19.51 12.25 -5.72
C ARG A 80 19.61 13.74 -5.49
N LEU A 81 20.86 14.22 -5.39
CA LEU A 81 21.15 15.63 -5.28
C LEU A 81 21.24 16.25 -6.68
N GLN A 82 20.26 17.05 -7.05
CA GLN A 82 20.27 17.81 -8.29
C GLN A 82 20.69 19.25 -8.01
N ARG A 83 21.75 19.71 -8.71
CA ARG A 83 22.12 21.12 -8.69
C ARG A 83 21.33 21.88 -9.73
N ASP A 84 20.61 22.88 -9.29
CA ASP A 84 20.05 23.88 -10.22
C ASP A 84 21.17 24.83 -10.66
N TYR A 85 21.50 24.78 -11.94
CA TYR A 85 22.56 25.60 -12.53
C TYR A 85 22.32 27.11 -12.46
N PHE A 86 21.08 27.54 -12.28
CA PHE A 86 20.70 28.96 -12.23
C PHE A 86 20.65 29.54 -10.82
N SER A 87 20.30 28.74 -9.81
CA SER A 87 20.13 29.21 -8.44
C SER A 87 21.23 28.79 -7.48
N PHE A 88 22.20 27.96 -7.92
CA PHE A 88 23.21 27.30 -7.07
C PHE A 88 22.62 26.48 -5.90
N ASN A 89 21.32 26.28 -5.89
CA ASN A 89 20.65 25.46 -4.87
C ASN A 89 20.81 23.97 -5.20
N VAL A 90 21.08 23.18 -4.16
CA VAL A 90 21.01 21.72 -4.23
C VAL A 90 19.61 21.30 -3.80
N MET A 91 18.92 20.56 -4.66
CA MET A 91 17.59 20.01 -4.39
C MET A 91 17.69 18.49 -4.27
N GLU A 92 17.11 17.94 -3.20
CA GLU A 92 16.93 16.50 -3.06
C GLU A 92 15.71 16.05 -3.90
N VAL A 93 15.92 15.12 -4.81
CA VAL A 93 14.85 14.58 -5.66
C VAL A 93 14.73 13.08 -5.38
N PRO A 94 13.59 12.60 -4.85
CA PRO A 94 13.33 11.16 -4.72
C PRO A 94 13.42 10.49 -6.08
N GLN A 95 14.21 9.41 -6.19
CA GLN A 95 14.41 8.66 -7.43
C GLN A 95 13.69 7.30 -7.40
N GLY A 96 13.55 6.73 -6.22
CA GLY A 96 12.93 5.44 -6.04
C GLY A 96 12.59 5.17 -4.58
N THR A 97 11.74 4.19 -4.39
CA THR A 97 11.33 3.75 -3.05
C THR A 97 11.29 2.23 -2.98
N GLY A 98 11.46 1.70 -1.80
CA GLY A 98 11.34 0.28 -1.53
C GLY A 98 11.09 0.00 -0.06
N SER A 99 11.11 -1.25 0.28
CA SER A 99 11.02 -1.72 1.66
C SER A 99 12.38 -2.24 2.14
N GLY A 100 12.54 -2.35 3.43
CA GLY A 100 13.59 -3.07 4.09
C GLY A 100 13.07 -3.68 5.37
N PHE A 101 13.92 -4.31 6.12
CA PHE A 101 13.58 -4.80 7.44
C PHE A 101 14.78 -4.78 8.40
N LEU A 102 14.46 -4.58 9.66
CA LEU A 102 15.44 -4.54 10.73
C LEU A 102 16.05 -5.94 10.93
N TRP A 103 17.38 -6.02 10.80
CA TRP A 103 18.13 -7.25 10.96
C TRP A 103 18.51 -7.53 12.42
N ASP A 104 18.83 -6.47 13.15
CA ASP A 104 19.25 -6.54 14.56
C ASP A 104 18.87 -5.28 15.33
N ASN A 105 19.15 -5.28 16.63
CA ASN A 105 18.90 -4.13 17.51
C ASN A 105 19.98 -3.03 17.42
N LYS A 106 20.96 -3.18 16.51
CA LYS A 106 22.02 -2.19 16.30
C LYS A 106 21.69 -1.22 15.16
N GLY A 107 20.54 -1.39 14.51
CA GLY A 107 20.11 -0.55 13.40
C GLY A 107 20.60 -1.01 12.03
N HIS A 108 21.02 -2.26 11.88
CA HIS A 108 21.24 -2.82 10.55
C HIS A 108 19.92 -3.13 9.88
N ILE A 109 19.79 -2.73 8.62
CA ILE A 109 18.59 -2.94 7.79
C ILE A 109 19.02 -3.66 6.52
N VAL A 110 18.29 -4.70 6.16
CA VAL A 110 18.47 -5.42 4.91
C VAL A 110 17.43 -4.95 3.91
N THR A 111 17.86 -4.74 2.67
CA THR A 111 16.99 -4.42 1.52
C THR A 111 17.62 -4.89 0.21
N ASN A 112 16.96 -4.65 -0.93
CA ASN A 112 17.54 -4.92 -2.23
C ASN A 112 18.56 -3.84 -2.64
N PHE A 113 19.60 -4.27 -3.35
CA PHE A 113 20.62 -3.36 -3.88
C PHE A 113 20.03 -2.36 -4.88
N HIS A 114 19.10 -2.80 -5.75
CA HIS A 114 18.46 -1.91 -6.72
C HIS A 114 17.65 -0.78 -6.09
N VAL A 115 17.16 -0.94 -4.85
CA VAL A 115 16.39 0.10 -4.13
C VAL A 115 17.28 1.31 -3.83
N VAL A 116 18.57 1.09 -3.55
CA VAL A 116 19.52 2.13 -3.20
C VAL A 116 20.55 2.42 -4.31
N TYR A 117 20.37 1.79 -5.47
CA TYR A 117 21.31 1.93 -6.58
C TYR A 117 21.36 3.38 -7.07
N GLU A 118 22.60 3.91 -7.21
CA GLU A 118 22.88 5.30 -7.60
C GLU A 118 22.24 6.35 -6.66
N ALA A 119 21.93 6.02 -5.39
CA ALA A 119 21.53 7.00 -4.40
C ALA A 119 22.71 7.90 -3.99
N ASP A 120 22.47 9.22 -3.92
CA ASP A 120 23.40 10.14 -3.25
C ASP A 120 23.13 10.15 -1.73
N GLU A 121 21.85 10.00 -1.34
CA GLU A 121 21.39 9.90 0.04
C GLU A 121 20.31 8.82 0.17
N ILE A 122 20.31 8.12 1.31
CA ILE A 122 19.34 7.08 1.63
C ILE A 122 18.64 7.47 2.93
N GLU A 123 17.32 7.53 2.89
CA GLU A 123 16.50 7.73 4.07
C GLU A 123 15.71 6.46 4.39
N VAL A 124 15.74 6.04 5.64
CA VAL A 124 14.98 4.93 6.18
C VAL A 124 13.94 5.44 7.14
N ARG A 125 12.68 5.12 6.90
CA ARG A 125 11.56 5.45 7.79
C ARG A 125 11.04 4.19 8.47
N LEU A 126 11.00 4.23 9.80
CA LEU A 126 10.45 3.17 10.63
C LEU A 126 8.91 3.26 10.69
N GLN A 127 8.28 2.21 11.21
CA GLN A 127 6.81 2.14 11.32
C GLN A 127 6.22 3.22 12.24
N ASP A 128 6.96 3.68 13.26
CA ASP A 128 6.53 4.78 14.13
C ASP A 128 6.57 6.16 13.47
N GLY A 129 6.98 6.22 12.20
CA GLY A 129 7.11 7.43 11.41
C GLY A 129 8.44 8.15 11.56
N THR A 130 9.36 7.66 12.40
CA THR A 130 10.69 8.26 12.57
C THR A 130 11.55 7.97 11.34
N SER A 131 12.18 9.00 10.78
CA SER A 131 13.14 8.89 9.66
C SER A 131 14.58 9.03 10.13
N TYR A 132 15.45 8.27 9.49
CA TYR A 132 16.89 8.27 9.73
C TYR A 132 17.64 8.29 8.41
N ASP A 133 18.73 9.03 8.35
CA ASP A 133 19.72 8.84 7.28
C ASP A 133 20.41 7.50 7.47
N ALA A 134 20.75 6.84 6.37
CA ALA A 134 21.31 5.52 6.38
C ALA A 134 22.56 5.43 5.52
N ASP A 135 23.58 4.76 6.04
CA ASP A 135 24.84 4.48 5.35
C ASP A 135 24.86 3.03 4.85
N VAL A 136 25.47 2.80 3.68
CA VAL A 136 25.69 1.44 3.17
C VAL A 136 26.87 0.82 3.91
N VAL A 137 26.61 -0.28 4.62
CA VAL A 137 27.64 -1.05 5.36
C VAL A 137 28.23 -2.16 4.49
N GLY A 138 27.43 -2.77 3.64
CA GLY A 138 27.84 -3.83 2.74
C GLY A 138 26.80 -4.06 1.64
N ALA A 139 27.29 -4.49 0.48
CA ALA A 139 26.43 -4.77 -0.67
C ALA A 139 26.87 -6.04 -1.38
N ASP A 140 25.90 -6.80 -1.84
CA ASP A 140 26.06 -7.95 -2.74
C ASP A 140 25.15 -7.73 -3.96
N PRO A 141 25.66 -7.04 -4.99
CA PRO A 141 24.88 -6.75 -6.19
C PRO A 141 24.50 -8.00 -7.01
N ASP A 142 25.23 -9.11 -6.84
CA ASP A 142 24.96 -10.36 -7.58
C ASP A 142 23.76 -11.09 -6.99
N HIS A 143 23.47 -10.90 -5.70
CA HIS A 143 22.25 -11.39 -5.07
C HIS A 143 21.18 -10.30 -4.87
N ASP A 144 21.44 -9.08 -5.40
CA ASP A 144 20.56 -7.92 -5.25
C ASP A 144 20.29 -7.58 -3.78
N LEU A 145 21.30 -7.66 -2.92
CA LEU A 145 21.20 -7.39 -1.50
C LEU A 145 22.13 -6.25 -1.05
N VAL A 146 21.66 -5.52 -0.05
CA VAL A 146 22.43 -4.47 0.62
C VAL A 146 22.08 -4.42 2.09
N VAL A 147 23.07 -4.12 2.91
CA VAL A 147 22.90 -3.83 4.34
C VAL A 147 23.14 -2.35 4.58
N LEU A 148 22.19 -1.71 5.19
CA LEU A 148 22.23 -0.31 5.62
C LEU A 148 22.40 -0.24 7.13
N GLN A 149 22.99 0.87 7.61
CA GLN A 149 23.09 1.21 9.02
C GLN A 149 22.38 2.52 9.28
N ILE A 150 21.45 2.54 10.22
CA ILE A 150 20.87 3.76 10.79
C ILE A 150 21.47 4.03 12.17
N ASN A 151 21.66 5.30 12.50
CA ASN A 151 22.13 5.69 13.82
C ASN A 151 20.95 5.93 14.76
N ALA A 152 20.31 4.83 15.17
CA ALA A 152 19.17 4.86 16.08
C ALA A 152 19.58 4.35 17.47
N THR A 153 19.33 5.15 18.49
CA THR A 153 19.53 4.74 19.88
C THR A 153 18.22 4.19 20.45
N ASN A 154 18.29 3.02 21.10
CA ASN A 154 17.16 2.40 21.77
C ASN A 154 15.99 2.01 20.84
N LEU A 155 16.29 1.31 19.75
CA LEU A 155 15.25 0.72 18.91
C LEU A 155 14.38 -0.24 19.76
N ASN A 156 13.15 0.15 20.04
CA ASN A 156 12.17 -0.68 20.72
C ASN A 156 11.34 -1.49 19.73
N ILE A 157 12.01 -2.04 18.71
CA ILE A 157 11.42 -2.82 17.63
C ILE A 157 12.16 -4.15 17.59
N SER A 158 11.42 -5.26 17.63
CA SER A 158 12.02 -6.60 17.50
C SER A 158 12.42 -6.85 16.05
N PRO A 159 13.66 -7.28 15.79
CA PRO A 159 14.09 -7.70 14.46
C PRO A 159 13.26 -8.89 13.93
N VAL A 160 13.30 -9.10 12.61
CA VAL A 160 12.69 -10.28 11.98
C VAL A 160 13.36 -11.56 12.47
N MET A 161 12.56 -12.57 12.80
CA MET A 161 13.09 -13.88 13.16
C MET A 161 13.76 -14.55 11.94
N ILE A 162 14.95 -15.10 12.12
CA ILE A 162 15.69 -15.73 11.04
C ILE A 162 15.26 -17.19 10.88
N GLY A 163 14.91 -17.57 9.65
CA GLY A 163 14.61 -18.92 9.22
C GLY A 163 15.72 -19.56 8.37
N SER A 164 15.36 -20.53 7.56
CA SER A 164 16.26 -21.19 6.61
C SER A 164 15.52 -21.45 5.29
N SER A 165 16.19 -21.22 4.16
CA SER A 165 15.68 -21.58 2.84
C SER A 165 16.11 -22.97 2.36
N LYS A 166 16.90 -23.73 3.16
CA LYS A 166 17.51 -24.99 2.71
C LYS A 166 16.53 -26.14 2.52
N ASP A 167 15.49 -26.21 3.37
CA ASP A 167 14.55 -27.33 3.42
C ASP A 167 13.12 -26.92 3.05
N LEU A 168 13.01 -25.91 2.20
CA LEU A 168 11.72 -25.43 1.71
C LEU A 168 11.10 -26.42 0.73
N LEU A 169 9.77 -26.52 0.76
CA LEU A 169 8.99 -27.38 -0.13
C LEU A 169 8.01 -26.54 -0.96
N VAL A 170 7.82 -26.91 -2.21
CA VAL A 170 6.75 -26.35 -3.05
C VAL A 170 5.40 -26.63 -2.39
N GLY A 171 4.55 -25.59 -2.34
CA GLY A 171 3.25 -25.63 -1.65
C GLY A 171 3.29 -25.12 -0.21
N GLN A 172 4.46 -24.86 0.39
CA GLN A 172 4.53 -24.19 1.70
C GLN A 172 4.00 -22.75 1.61
N LYS A 173 3.21 -22.36 2.60
CA LYS A 173 2.68 -21.02 2.72
C LYS A 173 3.80 -20.01 2.98
N VAL A 174 3.72 -18.87 2.30
CA VAL A 174 4.61 -17.74 2.49
C VAL A 174 3.82 -16.44 2.69
N LEU A 175 4.44 -15.51 3.39
CA LEU A 175 3.92 -14.18 3.66
C LEU A 175 4.98 -13.16 3.22
N ALA A 176 4.65 -12.30 2.27
CA ALA A 176 5.51 -11.21 1.84
C ALA A 176 4.99 -9.90 2.45
N ILE A 177 5.87 -9.19 3.14
CA ILE A 177 5.53 -7.92 3.78
C ILE A 177 6.35 -6.81 3.13
N GLY A 178 5.73 -5.64 2.96
CA GLY A 178 6.39 -4.43 2.50
C GLY A 178 5.72 -3.18 3.07
N ASN A 179 6.38 -2.03 2.90
CA ASN A 179 5.84 -0.73 3.27
C ASN A 179 5.97 0.23 2.06
N PRO A 180 5.10 0.11 1.05
CA PRO A 180 5.26 0.80 -0.23
C PRO A 180 5.12 2.32 -0.16
N PHE A 181 4.48 2.84 0.89
CA PHE A 181 4.16 4.27 1.00
C PHE A 181 4.73 4.93 2.27
N GLY A 182 5.47 4.19 3.08
CA GLY A 182 6.02 4.73 4.34
C GLY A 182 4.96 5.06 5.39
N LEU A 183 3.73 4.53 5.24
CA LEU A 183 2.62 4.71 6.18
C LEU A 183 2.36 3.40 6.92
N ASP A 184 1.70 2.46 6.24
CA ASP A 184 1.34 1.15 6.80
C ASP A 184 1.98 0.03 5.99
N SER A 185 2.39 -1.03 6.70
CA SER A 185 2.89 -2.24 6.06
C SER A 185 1.75 -2.98 5.35
N THR A 186 2.04 -3.53 4.18
CA THR A 186 1.13 -4.37 3.40
C THR A 186 1.55 -5.83 3.49
N LEU A 187 0.57 -6.72 3.51
CA LEU A 187 0.75 -8.15 3.51
C LEU A 187 0.21 -8.75 2.21
N THR A 188 1.02 -9.59 1.57
CA THR A 188 0.53 -10.52 0.55
C THR A 188 0.87 -11.95 0.95
N THR A 189 -0.04 -12.88 0.68
CA THR A 189 0.14 -14.30 1.02
C THR A 189 0.05 -15.16 -0.22
N GLY A 190 0.79 -16.25 -0.21
CA GLY A 190 0.79 -17.22 -1.29
C GLY A 190 1.49 -18.50 -0.82
N VAL A 191 1.97 -19.27 -1.79
CA VAL A 191 2.76 -20.48 -1.56
C VAL A 191 4.08 -20.44 -2.34
N ILE A 192 5.02 -21.25 -1.96
CA ILE A 192 6.21 -21.53 -2.77
C ILE A 192 5.75 -22.26 -4.03
N SER A 193 5.89 -21.65 -5.19
CA SER A 193 5.50 -22.20 -6.49
C SER A 193 6.63 -23.01 -7.13
N ALA A 194 7.89 -22.58 -6.91
CA ALA A 194 9.08 -23.31 -7.37
C ALA A 194 10.33 -22.87 -6.57
N LEU A 195 11.37 -23.65 -6.64
CA LEU A 195 12.69 -23.43 -6.03
C LEU A 195 13.79 -23.53 -7.10
N GLY A 196 14.96 -22.95 -6.79
CA GLY A 196 16.14 -23.03 -7.66
C GLY A 196 15.98 -22.27 -8.98
N ARG A 197 15.15 -21.23 -9.02
CA ARG A 197 14.97 -20.40 -10.21
C ARG A 197 16.12 -19.42 -10.40
N THR A 198 16.34 -19.04 -11.65
CA THR A 198 17.26 -17.94 -12.00
C THR A 198 16.45 -16.82 -12.62
N ILE A 199 16.62 -15.61 -12.10
CA ILE A 199 15.97 -14.39 -12.59
C ILE A 199 17.03 -13.35 -12.97
N GLN A 200 16.63 -12.33 -13.72
CA GLN A 200 17.45 -11.16 -13.96
C GLN A 200 16.95 -10.00 -13.08
N SER A 201 17.84 -9.44 -12.25
CA SER A 201 17.53 -8.31 -11.39
C SER A 201 17.28 -7.02 -12.18
N MET A 202 16.77 -5.99 -11.50
CA MET A 202 16.63 -4.63 -12.06
C MET A 202 17.97 -4.05 -12.53
N THR A 203 19.10 -4.46 -11.92
CA THR A 203 20.46 -4.08 -12.33
C THR A 203 21.04 -4.96 -13.44
N LYS A 204 20.21 -5.81 -14.08
CA LYS A 204 20.56 -6.73 -15.19
C LYS A 204 21.54 -7.85 -14.81
N ARG A 205 21.73 -8.15 -13.52
CA ARG A 205 22.53 -9.26 -13.03
C ARG A 205 21.63 -10.50 -12.88
N TYR A 206 22.19 -11.70 -12.99
CA TYR A 206 21.47 -12.95 -12.76
C TYR A 206 21.55 -13.33 -11.29
N ILE A 207 20.37 -13.52 -10.66
CA ILE A 207 20.24 -14.04 -9.31
C ILE A 207 19.84 -15.51 -9.43
N HIS A 208 20.62 -16.39 -8.78
CA HIS A 208 20.41 -17.83 -8.78
C HIS A 208 19.68 -18.28 -7.49
N ASP A 209 19.14 -19.48 -7.51
CA ASP A 209 18.50 -20.15 -6.36
C ASP A 209 17.34 -19.34 -5.75
N VAL A 210 16.57 -18.66 -6.61
CA VAL A 210 15.44 -17.83 -6.21
C VAL A 210 14.23 -18.69 -5.85
N ILE A 211 13.52 -18.30 -4.80
CA ILE A 211 12.21 -18.82 -4.41
C ILE A 211 11.15 -18.14 -5.29
N GLN A 212 10.41 -18.91 -6.07
CA GLN A 212 9.26 -18.41 -6.80
C GLN A 212 8.00 -18.59 -5.95
N THR A 213 7.17 -17.56 -5.83
CA THR A 213 5.89 -17.57 -5.12
C THR A 213 4.79 -16.94 -5.97
N ASP A 214 3.54 -17.29 -5.69
CA ASP A 214 2.33 -16.63 -6.21
C ASP A 214 1.81 -15.52 -5.28
N ALA A 215 2.46 -15.30 -4.13
CA ALA A 215 2.26 -14.08 -3.36
C ALA A 215 2.59 -12.86 -4.24
N ALA A 216 1.70 -11.86 -4.27
CA ALA A 216 1.88 -10.70 -5.13
C ALA A 216 3.11 -9.88 -4.70
N ILE A 217 4.17 -9.90 -5.52
CA ILE A 217 5.35 -9.06 -5.35
C ILE A 217 5.27 -7.90 -6.34
N ASN A 218 5.21 -6.68 -5.82
CA ASN A 218 5.06 -5.45 -6.59
C ASN A 218 6.16 -4.45 -6.20
N PRO A 219 6.41 -3.42 -7.03
CA PRO A 219 7.23 -2.29 -6.60
C PRO A 219 6.70 -1.73 -5.28
N GLY A 220 7.60 -1.57 -4.30
CA GLY A 220 7.24 -1.12 -2.97
C GLY A 220 7.31 -2.21 -1.89
N ASN A 221 7.05 -3.50 -2.19
CA ASN A 221 7.44 -4.56 -1.27
C ASN A 221 8.80 -5.21 -1.60
N SER A 222 9.46 -4.78 -2.69
CA SER A 222 10.87 -5.10 -2.95
C SER A 222 11.76 -4.66 -1.79
N GLY A 223 12.65 -5.54 -1.35
CA GLY A 223 13.53 -5.37 -0.19
C GLY A 223 12.90 -5.74 1.14
N GLY A 224 11.57 -5.92 1.20
CA GLY A 224 10.88 -6.43 2.39
C GLY A 224 11.09 -7.94 2.61
N PRO A 225 10.73 -8.45 3.80
CA PRO A 225 10.93 -9.85 4.14
C PRO A 225 9.92 -10.78 3.46
N LEU A 226 10.40 -11.94 2.99
CA LEU A 226 9.59 -13.12 2.68
C LEU A 226 9.66 -14.07 3.88
N LEU A 227 8.51 -14.35 4.47
CA LEU A 227 8.39 -15.12 5.70
C LEU A 227 7.71 -16.48 5.45
N ASP A 228 8.06 -17.49 6.25
CA ASP A 228 7.30 -18.72 6.33
C ASP A 228 6.04 -18.57 7.20
N SER A 229 5.22 -19.62 7.31
CA SER A 229 3.99 -19.64 8.11
C SER A 229 4.20 -19.43 9.62
N PHE A 230 5.44 -19.48 10.10
CA PHE A 230 5.82 -19.19 11.48
C PHE A 230 6.38 -17.76 11.66
N GLY A 231 6.47 -17.00 10.58
CA GLY A 231 7.03 -15.65 10.57
C GLY A 231 8.54 -15.58 10.60
N ARG A 232 9.23 -16.65 10.15
CA ARG A 232 10.69 -16.68 10.03
C ARG A 232 11.10 -16.27 8.61
N LEU A 233 12.13 -15.46 8.51
CA LEU A 233 12.70 -14.98 7.26
C LEU A 233 13.28 -16.15 6.44
N ILE A 234 12.80 -16.34 5.23
CA ILE A 234 13.28 -17.33 4.28
C ILE A 234 13.81 -16.72 2.97
N GLY A 235 13.60 -15.43 2.76
CA GLY A 235 14.08 -14.69 1.59
C GLY A 235 13.80 -13.20 1.69
N VAL A 236 14.24 -12.46 0.67
CA VAL A 236 13.99 -11.03 0.48
C VAL A 236 13.16 -10.85 -0.78
N ASN A 237 12.06 -10.12 -0.68
CA ASN A 237 11.18 -9.87 -1.81
C ASN A 237 11.90 -9.08 -2.89
N THR A 238 11.86 -9.54 -4.13
CA THR A 238 12.38 -8.82 -5.29
C THR A 238 11.33 -8.81 -6.38
N ALA A 239 10.84 -7.63 -6.74
CA ALA A 239 9.95 -7.48 -7.90
C ALA A 239 10.78 -7.52 -9.19
N ILE A 240 10.35 -8.36 -10.12
CA ILE A 240 10.95 -8.44 -11.45
C ILE A 240 9.98 -7.89 -12.49
N ILE A 241 10.52 -7.19 -13.50
CA ILE A 241 9.74 -6.80 -14.66
C ILE A 241 9.74 -7.99 -15.62
N SER A 242 8.56 -8.61 -15.80
CA SER A 242 8.37 -9.62 -16.82
C SER A 242 8.67 -9.04 -18.22
N PRO A 243 9.16 -9.83 -19.19
CA PRO A 243 9.29 -9.40 -20.59
C PRO A 243 8.00 -8.87 -21.20
N SER A 244 6.84 -9.21 -20.65
CA SER A 244 5.52 -8.65 -21.02
C SER A 244 5.21 -7.28 -20.42
N GLY A 245 6.11 -6.71 -19.59
CA GLY A 245 5.90 -5.43 -18.93
C GLY A 245 4.98 -5.48 -17.68
N THR A 246 4.60 -6.68 -17.26
CA THR A 246 3.84 -6.91 -16.01
C THR A 246 4.78 -7.31 -14.87
N TYR A 247 4.53 -6.83 -13.66
CA TYR A 247 5.24 -7.29 -12.47
C TYR A 247 4.71 -8.67 -12.05
N SER A 248 5.57 -9.54 -11.65
CA SER A 248 5.23 -10.87 -11.10
C SER A 248 6.23 -11.25 -10.00
#